data_a1a193eb7e378b11565b11532d95fe8f
#
_entry.id   a1a193eb7e378b11565b11532d95fe8f
#
_cell.length_a   1.000
_cell.length_b   1.000
_cell.length_c   1.000
_cell.angle_alpha   90.00
_cell.angle_beta   90.00
_cell.angle_gamma   90.00
#
_symmetry.space_group_name_H-M   'P 1'
#
loop_
_entity.id
_entity.type
_entity.pdbx_description
1 polymer ?
#
loop_
_entity_poly.entity_id
_entity_poly.type
_entity_poly.pdbx_seq_one_letter_code
_entity_poly.pdbx_strand_id
1 'polypeptide(L)'
;MKNYFIGIDVSKEKLDATLIHYESESDSEQQLAYTTVANNPKGFRSLVSWSKKNAGRGVKTDTMLFCCETTGGYDRALCDWLYGNGLDIWRESALQIKRSMGLRKGKDDKADSEMIAHYALRFRSQAALYEPMDENMRSLRNLFLYRQSLVAERQAKLVSSKEKQHISSKSKVDNFIYRDAQKAIDLLTKSIKECERRMLEIIKADEEMYRNYQHLISCKGVGPITSIMLIVYTDNFKGWNAKKMASYCGIAPFYESSGSSVFHKANTGGYSNRRLKGILTQAARSAITHNPTLRQYYLRMKAQGKPYGVILNNVNNKLLHILFSLVLHDCDFELDHEAKRALLA
;
A
#
# COMPACT_ATOMS: atom_id res chain seq x y z
N MET A 1 28.10 -1.46 -14.20
CA MET A 1 27.66 -2.60 -13.35
C MET A 1 27.73 -2.16 -11.89
N LYS A 2 26.84 -2.59 -11.01
CA LYS A 2 26.87 -2.25 -9.58
C LYS A 2 27.82 -3.22 -8.87
N ASN A 3 28.81 -2.69 -8.19
CA ASN A 3 29.83 -3.46 -7.46
C ASN A 3 29.83 -3.15 -5.96
N TYR A 4 29.18 -2.03 -5.56
CA TYR A 4 29.08 -1.62 -4.17
C TYR A 4 27.61 -1.55 -3.74
N PHE A 5 27.28 -2.24 -2.66
CA PHE A 5 25.92 -2.37 -2.15
C PHE A 5 25.86 -1.81 -0.72
N ILE A 6 25.02 -0.80 -0.53
CA ILE A 6 24.84 -0.12 0.74
C ILE A 6 23.46 -0.47 1.29
N GLY A 7 23.41 -1.38 2.26
CA GLY A 7 22.17 -1.71 2.97
C GLY A 7 21.96 -0.75 4.12
N ILE A 8 20.75 -0.22 4.24
CA ILE A 8 20.41 0.83 5.21
C ILE A 8 19.20 0.38 6.01
N ASP A 9 19.40 0.16 7.32
CA ASP A 9 18.30 0.07 8.28
C ASP A 9 17.91 1.48 8.71
N VAL A 10 16.60 1.80 8.58
CA VAL A 10 16.08 3.15 8.76
C VAL A 10 15.24 3.24 10.03
N SER A 11 15.64 4.10 10.95
CA SER A 11 14.84 4.48 12.10
C SER A 11 14.45 5.97 12.05
N LYS A 12 13.66 6.41 13.00
CA LYS A 12 13.20 7.80 13.07
C LYS A 12 14.36 8.80 13.13
N GLU A 13 15.39 8.51 13.91
CA GLU A 13 16.47 9.45 14.25
C GLU A 13 17.81 9.10 13.61
N LYS A 14 18.02 7.85 13.27
CA LYS A 14 19.29 7.34 12.74
C LYS A 14 19.10 6.39 11.58
N LEU A 15 20.19 6.24 10.83
CA LEU A 15 20.39 5.27 9.76
C LEU A 15 21.61 4.41 10.12
N ASP A 16 21.43 3.12 10.15
CA ASP A 16 22.52 2.15 10.28
C ASP A 16 22.83 1.59 8.91
N ALA A 17 24.08 1.69 8.45
CA ALA A 17 24.44 1.37 7.08
C ALA A 17 25.68 0.45 7.01
N THR A 18 25.55 -0.60 6.20
CA THR A 18 26.63 -1.55 5.88
C THR A 18 26.97 -1.47 4.40
N LEU A 19 28.28 -1.40 4.09
CA LEU A 19 28.83 -1.39 2.75
C LEU A 19 29.45 -2.74 2.42
N ILE A 20 29.01 -3.36 1.32
CA ILE A 20 29.55 -4.59 0.75
C ILE A 20 30.12 -4.28 -0.63
N HIS A 21 31.33 -4.81 -0.91
CA HIS A 21 31.92 -4.88 -2.23
C HIS A 21 31.72 -6.26 -2.82
N TYR A 22 31.37 -6.32 -4.10
CA TYR A 22 31.25 -7.54 -4.88
C TYR A 22 32.22 -7.49 -6.06
N GLU A 23 33.08 -8.48 -6.13
CA GLU A 23 34.01 -8.68 -7.22
C GLU A 23 33.47 -9.71 -8.20
N SER A 24 33.12 -9.27 -9.42
CA SER A 24 32.47 -10.14 -10.40
C SER A 24 33.38 -11.18 -11.02
N GLU A 25 34.69 -10.93 -11.07
CA GLU A 25 35.67 -11.88 -11.66
C GLU A 25 35.90 -13.10 -10.76
N SER A 26 35.92 -12.88 -9.47
CA SER A 26 36.16 -13.92 -8.43
C SER A 26 34.88 -14.44 -7.78
N ASP A 27 33.71 -13.88 -8.14
CA ASP A 27 32.41 -14.14 -7.50
C ASP A 27 32.48 -14.05 -5.95
N SER A 28 33.26 -13.08 -5.47
CA SER A 28 33.52 -12.90 -4.04
C SER A 28 32.85 -11.63 -3.50
N GLU A 29 32.36 -11.72 -2.28
CA GLU A 29 31.79 -10.60 -1.54
C GLU A 29 32.63 -10.28 -0.31
N GLN A 30 32.80 -8.99 -0.02
CA GLN A 30 33.52 -8.50 1.15
C GLN A 30 32.74 -7.37 1.82
N GLN A 31 32.46 -7.51 3.10
CA GLN A 31 31.98 -6.39 3.91
C GLN A 31 33.14 -5.43 4.19
N LEU A 32 33.02 -4.20 3.70
CA LEU A 32 34.06 -3.19 3.82
C LEU A 32 33.93 -2.36 5.09
N ALA A 33 32.73 -1.93 5.46
CA ALA A 33 32.53 -1.01 6.56
C ALA A 33 31.08 -0.98 7.07
N TYR A 34 30.91 -0.45 8.28
CA TYR A 34 29.64 -0.15 8.91
C TYR A 34 29.68 1.26 9.50
N THR A 35 28.55 1.97 9.51
CA THR A 35 28.41 3.29 10.12
C THR A 35 26.98 3.54 10.60
N THR A 36 26.85 4.46 11.54
CA THR A 36 25.58 5.04 11.95
C THR A 36 25.60 6.54 11.70
N VAL A 37 24.58 7.07 11.05
CA VAL A 37 24.42 8.50 10.78
C VAL A 37 23.02 8.97 11.16
N ALA A 38 22.84 10.29 11.35
CA ALA A 38 21.53 10.85 11.65
C ALA A 38 20.59 10.77 10.43
N ASN A 39 19.29 10.51 10.66
CA ASN A 39 18.27 10.51 9.60
C ASN A 39 17.83 11.95 9.27
N ASN A 40 18.73 12.70 8.64
CA ASN A 40 18.53 14.08 8.19
C ASN A 40 19.48 14.42 7.03
N PRO A 41 19.32 15.58 6.35
CA PRO A 41 20.13 15.94 5.18
C PRO A 41 21.64 16.01 5.44
N LYS A 42 22.08 16.29 6.68
CA LYS A 42 23.52 16.25 7.05
C LYS A 42 24.00 14.80 7.10
N GLY A 43 23.24 13.92 7.74
CA GLY A 43 23.55 12.50 7.80
C GLY A 43 23.55 11.82 6.43
N PHE A 44 22.63 12.20 5.53
CA PHE A 44 22.60 11.67 4.15
C PHE A 44 23.91 12.02 3.39
N ARG A 45 24.37 13.27 3.51
CA ARG A 45 25.67 13.66 2.93
C ARG A 45 26.82 12.87 3.55
N SER A 46 26.79 12.70 4.88
CA SER A 46 27.81 11.92 5.59
C SER A 46 27.81 10.46 5.14
N LEU A 47 26.65 9.85 4.95
CA LEU A 47 26.50 8.47 4.44
C LEU A 47 27.14 8.32 3.06
N VAL A 48 26.85 9.20 2.11
CA VAL A 48 27.42 9.14 0.76
C VAL A 48 28.94 9.38 0.79
N SER A 49 29.42 10.34 1.59
CA SER A 49 30.85 10.60 1.74
C SER A 49 31.59 9.39 2.36
N TRP A 50 30.98 8.77 3.37
CA TRP A 50 31.49 7.56 4.01
C TRP A 50 31.52 6.38 3.02
N SER A 51 30.47 6.19 2.23
CA SER A 51 30.42 5.13 1.21
C SER A 51 31.54 5.30 0.18
N LYS A 52 31.75 6.51 -0.34
CA LYS A 52 32.84 6.82 -1.28
C LYS A 52 34.22 6.59 -0.67
N LYS A 53 34.44 7.02 0.57
CA LYS A 53 35.72 6.86 1.27
C LYS A 53 36.09 5.39 1.44
N ASN A 54 35.13 4.55 1.82
CA ASN A 54 35.37 3.14 2.10
C ASN A 54 35.36 2.27 0.83
N ALA A 55 34.74 2.71 -0.25
CA ALA A 55 34.80 2.05 -1.55
C ALA A 55 36.16 2.23 -2.25
N GLY A 56 36.94 3.27 -1.90
CA GLY A 56 38.26 3.54 -2.46
C GLY A 56 38.35 4.76 -3.39
N ARG A 57 39.58 5.21 -3.65
CA ARG A 57 39.84 6.36 -4.52
C ARG A 57 39.40 6.05 -5.95
N GLY A 58 38.67 6.99 -6.57
CA GLY A 58 38.26 6.90 -7.98
C GLY A 58 36.96 6.11 -8.21
N VAL A 59 36.37 5.50 -7.19
CA VAL A 59 35.10 4.80 -7.32
C VAL A 59 33.97 5.80 -7.60
N LYS A 60 33.25 5.56 -8.70
CA LYS A 60 32.12 6.38 -9.11
C LYS A 60 30.83 5.93 -8.41
N THR A 61 29.94 6.88 -8.15
CA THR A 61 28.64 6.61 -7.52
C THR A 61 27.68 5.80 -8.37
N ASP A 62 27.86 5.78 -9.69
CA ASP A 62 27.08 4.95 -10.62
C ASP A 62 27.36 3.44 -10.43
N THR A 63 28.47 3.06 -9.77
CA THR A 63 28.76 1.68 -9.38
C THR A 63 28.14 1.27 -8.03
N MET A 64 27.52 2.22 -7.32
CA MET A 64 26.88 1.99 -6.02
C MET A 64 25.38 1.75 -6.17
N LEU A 65 24.83 0.87 -5.32
CA LEU A 65 23.40 0.69 -5.14
C LEU A 65 23.09 0.82 -3.64
N PHE A 66 22.32 1.83 -3.30
CA PHE A 66 21.74 1.96 -1.97
C PHE A 66 20.47 1.13 -1.88
N CYS A 67 20.22 0.49 -0.76
CA CYS A 67 18.99 -0.27 -0.52
C CYS A 67 18.50 -0.03 0.89
N CYS A 68 17.20 0.20 1.07
CA CYS A 68 16.58 0.31 2.37
C CYS A 68 15.25 -0.43 2.44
N GLU A 69 14.84 -0.83 3.66
CA GLU A 69 13.50 -1.35 3.86
C GLU A 69 12.47 -0.23 4.04
N THR A 70 11.21 -0.51 3.65
CA THR A 70 10.09 0.41 3.86
C THR A 70 9.71 0.47 5.35
N THR A 71 9.95 1.59 6.00
CA THR A 71 9.76 1.78 7.44
C THR A 71 8.78 2.92 7.73
N GLY A 72 7.47 2.66 7.70
CA GLY A 72 6.44 3.63 8.16
C GLY A 72 6.52 5.06 7.59
N GLY A 73 7.43 5.34 6.65
CA GLY A 73 7.65 6.66 6.03
C GLY A 73 8.92 7.38 6.46
N TYR A 74 9.69 6.88 7.44
CA TYR A 74 10.97 7.47 7.86
C TYR A 74 12.08 7.34 6.80
N ASP A 75 11.95 6.39 5.89
CA ASP A 75 12.83 6.11 4.76
C ASP A 75 12.66 7.11 3.61
N ARG A 76 11.51 7.79 3.52
CA ARG A 76 11.16 8.60 2.34
C ARG A 76 12.11 9.78 2.13
N ALA A 77 12.43 10.51 3.20
CA ALA A 77 13.34 11.67 3.10
C ALA A 77 14.73 11.27 2.58
N LEU A 78 15.24 10.11 3.01
CA LEU A 78 16.48 9.54 2.49
C LEU A 78 16.37 9.19 1.00
N CYS A 79 15.29 8.48 0.62
CA CYS A 79 15.08 8.07 -0.77
C CYS A 79 14.94 9.27 -1.71
N ASP A 80 14.11 10.27 -1.34
CA ASP A 80 13.92 11.50 -2.10
C ASP A 80 15.26 12.26 -2.25
N TRP A 81 16.07 12.31 -1.18
CA TRP A 81 17.36 13.01 -1.20
C TRP A 81 18.39 12.28 -2.07
N LEU A 82 18.52 10.96 -1.96
CA LEU A 82 19.44 10.16 -2.79
C LEU A 82 19.06 10.26 -4.26
N TYR A 83 17.79 10.11 -4.61
CA TYR A 83 17.28 10.27 -5.96
C TYR A 83 17.57 11.67 -6.52
N GLY A 84 17.28 12.74 -5.77
CA GLY A 84 17.53 14.12 -6.19
C GLY A 84 19.03 14.46 -6.36
N ASN A 85 19.94 13.64 -5.83
CA ASN A 85 21.40 13.74 -6.03
C ASN A 85 21.92 12.72 -7.08
N GLY A 86 21.04 12.09 -7.88
CA GLY A 86 21.42 11.16 -8.93
C GLY A 86 22.04 9.85 -8.45
N LEU A 87 21.63 9.40 -7.27
CA LEU A 87 22.10 8.15 -6.65
C LEU A 87 21.02 7.08 -6.73
N ASP A 88 21.42 5.88 -7.12
CA ASP A 88 20.50 4.75 -7.23
C ASP A 88 20.14 4.19 -5.86
N ILE A 89 18.87 4.28 -5.51
CA ILE A 89 18.30 3.74 -4.28
C ILE A 89 17.18 2.75 -4.62
N TRP A 90 17.25 1.56 -4.04
CA TRP A 90 16.21 0.55 -4.07
C TRP A 90 15.47 0.51 -2.75
N ARG A 91 14.19 0.82 -2.79
CA ARG A 91 13.29 0.81 -1.65
C ARG A 91 12.45 -0.46 -1.67
N GLU A 92 12.73 -1.41 -0.77
CA GLU A 92 12.10 -2.71 -0.78
C GLU A 92 11.20 -2.95 0.45
N SER A 93 10.27 -3.89 0.33
CA SER A 93 9.41 -4.33 1.43
C SER A 93 10.22 -5.08 2.49
N ALA A 94 10.08 -4.70 3.77
CA ALA A 94 10.69 -5.40 4.91
C ALA A 94 10.35 -6.90 4.93
N LEU A 95 9.12 -7.26 4.53
CA LEU A 95 8.68 -8.64 4.44
C LEU A 95 9.41 -9.41 3.35
N GLN A 96 9.64 -8.77 2.18
CA GLN A 96 10.36 -9.38 1.07
C GLN A 96 11.81 -9.65 1.45
N ILE A 97 12.51 -8.68 2.04
CA ILE A 97 13.87 -8.83 2.51
C ILE A 97 13.98 -10.00 3.51
N LYS A 98 13.15 -9.99 4.56
CA LYS A 98 13.18 -11.03 5.61
C LYS A 98 12.89 -12.43 5.08
N ARG A 99 11.95 -12.59 4.15
CA ARG A 99 11.63 -13.91 3.57
C ARG A 99 12.70 -14.43 2.65
N SER A 100 13.38 -13.55 1.91
CA SER A 100 14.40 -13.93 0.93
C SER A 100 15.75 -14.25 1.57
N MET A 101 16.01 -13.72 2.77
CA MET A 101 17.30 -13.86 3.46
C MET A 101 17.33 -14.98 4.53
N GLY A 102 16.20 -15.68 4.73
CA GLY A 102 16.10 -16.78 5.69
C GLY A 102 15.89 -16.32 7.14
N LEU A 103 15.81 -17.30 8.06
CA LEU A 103 15.58 -17.05 9.47
C LEU A 103 16.90 -16.72 10.18
N ARG A 104 17.02 -15.53 10.73
CA ARG A 104 18.12 -15.17 11.65
C ARG A 104 17.61 -15.07 13.09
N LYS A 105 18.39 -15.57 14.05
CA LYS A 105 18.15 -15.40 15.48
C LYS A 105 18.91 -14.15 15.95
N GLY A 106 18.23 -13.29 16.67
CA GLY A 106 18.78 -12.02 17.19
C GLY A 106 18.32 -10.80 16.39
N LYS A 107 18.21 -9.66 17.07
CA LYS A 107 17.87 -8.36 16.48
C LYS A 107 18.99 -7.39 16.85
N ASP A 108 19.72 -6.93 15.83
CA ASP A 108 20.78 -5.92 15.94
C ASP A 108 20.74 -5.06 14.67
N ASP A 109 20.69 -3.74 14.84
CA ASP A 109 20.57 -2.77 13.75
C ASP A 109 21.72 -2.91 12.73
N LYS A 110 22.91 -3.29 13.19
CA LYS A 110 24.06 -3.62 12.32
C LYS A 110 23.76 -4.85 11.47
N ALA A 111 23.26 -5.93 12.07
CA ALA A 111 22.91 -7.15 11.37
C ALA A 111 21.74 -6.95 10.40
N ASP A 112 20.78 -6.06 10.73
CA ASP A 112 19.68 -5.72 9.84
C ASP A 112 20.19 -4.93 8.62
N SER A 113 21.08 -3.93 8.78
CA SER A 113 21.68 -3.21 7.64
C SER A 113 22.56 -4.12 6.77
N GLU A 114 23.30 -5.07 7.37
CA GLU A 114 24.06 -6.09 6.64
C GLU A 114 23.16 -7.01 5.81
N MET A 115 22.04 -7.47 6.39
CA MET A 115 21.06 -8.29 5.69
C MET A 115 20.46 -7.56 4.48
N ILE A 116 20.18 -6.25 4.61
CA ILE A 116 19.67 -5.42 3.51
C ILE A 116 20.73 -5.29 2.40
N ALA A 117 22.02 -5.14 2.76
CA ALA A 117 23.11 -5.05 1.78
C ALA A 117 23.27 -6.36 0.99
N HIS A 118 23.26 -7.51 1.69
CA HIS A 118 23.29 -8.83 1.04
C HIS A 118 22.06 -9.09 0.17
N TYR A 119 20.88 -8.62 0.60
CA TYR A 119 19.67 -8.67 -0.23
C TYR A 119 19.85 -7.89 -1.54
N ALA A 120 20.35 -6.66 -1.45
CA ALA A 120 20.61 -5.83 -2.61
C ALA A 120 21.62 -6.46 -3.58
N LEU A 121 22.66 -7.10 -3.05
CA LEU A 121 23.64 -7.84 -3.86
C LEU A 121 23.03 -9.06 -4.55
N ARG A 122 22.34 -9.92 -3.81
CA ARG A 122 21.78 -11.18 -4.35
C ARG A 122 20.70 -10.94 -5.39
N PHE A 123 19.87 -9.95 -5.21
CA PHE A 123 18.73 -9.64 -6.07
C PHE A 123 18.97 -8.43 -6.98
N ARG A 124 20.23 -8.01 -7.18
CA ARG A 124 20.59 -6.82 -7.96
C ARG A 124 20.01 -6.75 -9.36
N SER A 125 19.81 -7.89 -10.01
CA SER A 125 19.18 -7.98 -11.34
C SER A 125 17.67 -7.68 -11.33
N GLN A 126 17.04 -7.68 -10.16
CA GLN A 126 15.62 -7.41 -9.96
C GLN A 126 15.38 -6.06 -9.27
N ALA A 127 16.47 -5.27 -9.07
CA ALA A 127 16.38 -4.00 -8.37
C ALA A 127 15.41 -3.04 -9.07
N ALA A 128 14.33 -2.67 -8.38
CA ALA A 128 13.42 -1.62 -8.79
C ALA A 128 13.88 -0.30 -8.16
N LEU A 129 14.52 0.55 -8.95
CA LEU A 129 15.01 1.84 -8.45
C LEU A 129 13.85 2.72 -8.02
N TYR A 130 14.07 3.45 -6.94
CA TYR A 130 13.09 4.38 -6.40
C TYR A 130 12.90 5.57 -7.33
N GLU A 131 11.66 5.87 -7.60
CA GLU A 131 11.21 7.12 -8.20
C GLU A 131 10.31 7.85 -7.21
N PRO A 132 10.53 9.16 -6.99
CA PRO A 132 9.67 9.92 -6.10
C PRO A 132 8.25 9.98 -6.66
N MET A 133 7.29 9.76 -5.78
CA MET A 133 5.88 9.93 -6.10
C MET A 133 5.61 11.39 -6.48
N ASP A 134 4.83 11.61 -7.52
CA ASP A 134 4.33 12.94 -7.88
C ASP A 134 3.72 13.66 -6.68
N GLU A 135 3.86 14.99 -6.61
CA GLU A 135 3.45 15.77 -5.44
C GLU A 135 1.93 15.76 -5.23
N ASN A 136 1.15 15.80 -6.32
CA ASN A 136 -0.30 15.69 -6.25
C ASN A 136 -0.72 14.32 -5.71
N MET A 137 -0.10 13.24 -6.21
CA MET A 137 -0.35 11.89 -5.72
C MET A 137 0.09 11.72 -4.26
N ARG A 138 1.21 12.32 -3.85
CA ARG A 138 1.68 12.35 -2.47
C ARG A 138 0.68 13.06 -1.55
N SER A 139 0.20 14.21 -1.96
CA SER A 139 -0.79 15.01 -1.24
C SER A 139 -2.12 14.26 -1.12
N LEU A 140 -2.59 13.66 -2.21
CA LEU A 140 -3.79 12.82 -2.24
C LEU A 140 -3.68 11.64 -1.27
N ARG A 141 -2.53 10.94 -1.29
CA ARG A 141 -2.27 9.83 -0.38
C ARG A 141 -2.26 10.26 1.09
N ASN A 142 -1.62 11.39 1.41
CA ASN A 142 -1.57 11.91 2.78
C ASN A 142 -2.98 12.29 3.28
N LEU A 143 -3.79 12.96 2.46
CA LEU A 143 -5.18 13.28 2.78
C LEU A 143 -6.02 12.01 2.97
N PHE A 144 -5.84 11.00 2.10
CA PHE A 144 -6.55 9.73 2.22
C PHE A 144 -6.21 9.03 3.55
N LEU A 145 -4.94 8.91 3.90
CA LEU A 145 -4.50 8.29 5.16
C LEU A 145 -4.99 9.07 6.38
N TYR A 146 -4.93 10.40 6.34
CA TYR A 146 -5.45 11.26 7.40
C TYR A 146 -6.96 11.12 7.55
N ARG A 147 -7.71 11.11 6.45
CA ARG A 147 -9.14 10.82 6.46
C ARG A 147 -9.44 9.47 7.11
N GLN A 148 -8.63 8.44 6.85
CA GLN A 148 -8.80 7.11 7.46
C GLN A 148 -8.61 7.15 8.98
N SER A 149 -7.65 7.93 9.49
CA SER A 149 -7.47 8.10 10.94
C SER A 149 -8.67 8.82 11.58
N LEU A 150 -9.17 9.90 10.95
CA LEU A 150 -10.35 10.62 11.42
C LEU A 150 -11.62 9.73 11.47
N VAL A 151 -11.79 8.85 10.47
CA VAL A 151 -12.92 7.89 10.46
C VAL A 151 -12.80 6.88 11.60
N ALA A 152 -11.60 6.37 11.87
CA ALA A 152 -11.37 5.45 12.98
C ALA A 152 -11.64 6.12 14.34
N GLU A 153 -11.18 7.36 14.52
CA GLU A 153 -11.42 8.15 15.73
C GLU A 153 -12.92 8.44 15.94
N ARG A 154 -13.60 8.88 14.89
CA ARG A 154 -15.05 9.11 14.93
C ARG A 154 -15.79 7.82 15.31
N GLN A 155 -15.41 6.68 14.72
CA GLN A 155 -16.05 5.40 15.02
C GLN A 155 -15.84 4.98 16.48
N ALA A 156 -14.63 5.14 17.02
CA ALA A 156 -14.35 4.87 18.42
C ALA A 156 -15.21 5.73 19.36
N LYS A 157 -15.34 7.03 19.06
CA LYS A 157 -16.21 7.94 19.86
C LYS A 157 -17.69 7.57 19.74
N LEU A 158 -18.17 7.19 18.55
CA LEU A 158 -19.54 6.76 18.34
C LEU A 158 -19.88 5.49 19.15
N VAL A 159 -18.98 4.49 19.16
CA VAL A 159 -19.18 3.26 19.94
C VAL A 159 -19.22 3.58 21.43
N SER A 160 -18.21 4.29 21.94
CA SER A 160 -18.15 4.68 23.36
C SER A 160 -19.36 5.54 23.81
N SER A 161 -19.84 6.42 22.94
CA SER A 161 -21.02 7.26 23.25
C SER A 161 -22.30 6.41 23.33
N LYS A 162 -22.49 5.45 22.43
CA LYS A 162 -23.65 4.52 22.46
C LYS A 162 -23.64 3.63 23.68
N GLU A 163 -22.50 3.05 24.05
CA GLU A 163 -22.37 2.22 25.25
C GLU A 163 -22.73 3.01 26.52
N LYS A 164 -22.22 4.25 26.64
CA LYS A 164 -22.55 5.13 27.77
C LYS A 164 -24.04 5.47 27.86
N GLN A 165 -24.72 5.66 26.72
CA GLN A 165 -26.18 5.89 26.70
C GLN A 165 -26.99 4.73 27.30
N HIS A 166 -26.53 3.50 27.16
CA HIS A 166 -27.20 2.33 27.72
C HIS A 166 -26.95 2.14 29.23
N ILE A 167 -25.84 2.66 29.74
CA ILE A 167 -25.39 2.44 31.14
C ILE A 167 -25.79 3.63 32.02
N SER A 168 -26.02 4.82 31.47
CA SER A 168 -26.10 6.08 32.21
C SER A 168 -27.48 6.33 32.85
N SER A 169 -27.43 6.89 34.07
CA SER A 169 -28.58 7.24 34.88
C SER A 169 -29.30 8.54 34.52
N LYS A 170 -29.03 9.14 33.35
CA LYS A 170 -29.55 10.44 32.90
C LYS A 170 -29.23 11.62 33.84
N SER A 171 -28.10 11.56 34.55
CA SER A 171 -27.63 12.64 35.39
C SER A 171 -27.24 13.90 34.58
N LYS A 172 -27.09 15.05 35.24
CA LYS A 172 -26.55 16.25 34.58
C LYS A 172 -25.16 16.06 34.04
N VAL A 173 -24.34 15.24 34.71
CA VAL A 173 -22.98 14.89 34.27
C VAL A 173 -23.01 14.01 33.02
N ASP A 174 -23.89 13.01 32.97
CA ASP A 174 -24.06 12.14 31.81
C ASP A 174 -24.49 12.96 30.58
N ASN A 175 -25.40 13.89 30.75
CA ASN A 175 -25.85 14.81 29.69
C ASN A 175 -24.70 15.70 29.18
N PHE A 176 -23.85 16.19 30.08
CA PHE A 176 -22.66 16.95 29.71
C PHE A 176 -21.69 16.09 28.87
N ILE A 177 -21.34 14.89 29.35
CA ILE A 177 -20.44 13.96 28.66
C ILE A 177 -20.98 13.62 27.25
N TYR A 178 -22.27 13.36 27.14
CA TYR A 178 -22.90 13.04 25.85
C TYR A 178 -22.82 14.21 24.86
N ARG A 179 -23.16 15.44 25.32
CA ARG A 179 -23.11 16.64 24.49
C ARG A 179 -21.67 16.96 24.03
N ASP A 180 -20.70 16.77 24.91
CA ASP A 180 -19.28 16.98 24.58
C ASP A 180 -18.79 15.94 23.56
N ALA A 181 -19.12 14.67 23.76
CA ALA A 181 -18.82 13.61 22.79
C ALA A 181 -19.44 13.90 21.42
N GLN A 182 -20.70 14.39 21.39
CA GLN A 182 -21.38 14.74 20.14
C GLN A 182 -20.68 15.89 19.40
N LYS A 183 -20.24 16.94 20.11
CA LYS A 183 -19.46 18.03 19.49
C LYS A 183 -18.17 17.51 18.84
N ALA A 184 -17.47 16.60 19.52
CA ALA A 184 -16.25 15.99 18.97
C ALA A 184 -16.56 15.14 17.72
N ILE A 185 -17.65 14.37 17.71
CA ILE A 185 -18.11 13.59 16.56
C ILE A 185 -18.45 14.52 15.37
N ASP A 186 -19.14 15.64 15.63
CA ASP A 186 -19.52 16.62 14.61
C ASP A 186 -18.28 17.29 14.00
N LEU A 187 -17.28 17.63 14.83
CA LEU A 187 -16.00 18.19 14.36
C LEU A 187 -15.24 17.20 13.46
N LEU A 188 -15.11 15.94 13.91
CA LEU A 188 -14.48 14.89 13.11
C LEU A 188 -15.23 14.68 11.79
N THR A 189 -16.55 14.74 11.79
CA THR A 189 -17.37 14.62 10.58
C THR A 189 -17.12 15.77 9.60
N LYS A 190 -16.97 17.00 10.09
CA LYS A 190 -16.61 18.16 9.27
C LYS A 190 -15.21 18.01 8.67
N SER A 191 -14.24 17.57 9.47
CA SER A 191 -12.87 17.34 9.00
C SER A 191 -12.78 16.24 7.96
N ILE A 192 -13.56 15.15 8.11
CA ILE A 192 -13.65 14.08 7.10
C ILE A 192 -14.17 14.62 5.77
N LYS A 193 -15.27 15.39 5.79
CA LYS A 193 -15.84 16.00 4.59
C LYS A 193 -14.86 16.96 3.90
N GLU A 194 -14.12 17.74 4.69
CA GLU A 194 -13.11 18.64 4.15
C GLU A 194 -11.95 17.89 3.48
N CYS A 195 -11.47 16.78 4.08
CA CYS A 195 -10.49 15.90 3.43
C CYS A 195 -11.04 15.36 2.10
N GLU A 196 -12.30 14.91 2.07
CA GLU A 196 -12.95 14.37 0.87
C GLU A 196 -13.06 15.43 -0.23
N ARG A 197 -13.41 16.65 0.12
CA ARG A 197 -13.45 17.79 -0.80
C ARG A 197 -12.07 18.07 -1.42
N ARG A 198 -11.04 18.20 -0.58
CA ARG A 198 -9.66 18.46 -1.04
C ARG A 198 -9.09 17.32 -1.89
N MET A 199 -9.36 16.08 -1.54
CA MET A 199 -8.96 14.94 -2.36
C MET A 199 -9.57 15.02 -3.77
N LEU A 200 -10.86 15.38 -3.87
CA LEU A 200 -11.52 15.53 -5.16
C LEU A 200 -10.98 16.73 -5.97
N GLU A 201 -10.56 17.80 -5.31
CA GLU A 201 -9.92 18.94 -5.98
C GLU A 201 -8.57 18.56 -6.60
N ILE A 202 -7.73 17.79 -5.86
CA ILE A 202 -6.46 17.28 -6.40
C ILE A 202 -6.72 16.38 -7.61
N ILE A 203 -7.69 15.48 -7.52
CA ILE A 203 -8.04 14.58 -8.63
C ILE A 203 -8.52 15.37 -9.85
N LYS A 204 -9.34 16.39 -9.67
CA LYS A 204 -9.85 17.24 -10.77
C LYS A 204 -8.77 18.10 -11.43
N ALA A 205 -7.69 18.39 -10.72
CA ALA A 205 -6.58 19.17 -11.23
C ALA A 205 -5.64 18.36 -12.16
N ASP A 206 -5.74 17.03 -12.15
CA ASP A 206 -5.00 16.10 -12.99
C ASP A 206 -5.96 15.40 -13.96
N GLU A 207 -5.79 15.63 -15.26
CA GLU A 207 -6.72 15.16 -16.30
C GLU A 207 -6.82 13.63 -16.37
N GLU A 208 -5.69 12.92 -16.30
CA GLU A 208 -5.64 11.46 -16.34
C GLU A 208 -6.29 10.86 -15.07
N MET A 209 -5.93 11.40 -13.91
CA MET A 209 -6.46 10.95 -12.63
C MET A 209 -7.98 11.19 -12.53
N TYR A 210 -8.46 12.34 -13.05
CA TYR A 210 -9.89 12.65 -13.07
C TYR A 210 -10.66 11.73 -14.01
N ARG A 211 -10.13 11.44 -15.19
CA ARG A 211 -10.71 10.49 -16.15
C ARG A 211 -10.83 9.09 -15.52
N ASN A 212 -9.76 8.58 -14.93
CA ASN A 212 -9.79 7.30 -14.23
C ASN A 212 -10.80 7.30 -13.09
N TYR A 213 -10.88 8.38 -12.32
CA TYR A 213 -11.89 8.53 -11.27
C TYR A 213 -13.30 8.46 -11.83
N GLN A 214 -13.61 9.11 -12.96
CA GLN A 214 -14.91 9.08 -13.61
C GLN A 214 -15.28 7.66 -14.06
N HIS A 215 -14.37 6.93 -14.69
CA HIS A 215 -14.58 5.53 -15.06
C HIS A 215 -14.91 4.64 -13.85
N LEU A 216 -14.21 4.83 -12.74
CA LEU A 216 -14.46 4.06 -11.53
C LEU A 216 -15.83 4.33 -10.93
N ILE A 217 -16.26 5.59 -10.82
CA ILE A 217 -17.58 5.93 -10.25
C ILE A 217 -18.74 5.65 -11.20
N SER A 218 -18.52 5.48 -12.50
CA SER A 218 -19.52 5.03 -13.44
C SER A 218 -20.08 3.65 -13.08
N CYS A 219 -19.28 2.81 -12.41
CA CYS A 219 -19.69 1.50 -11.94
C CYS A 219 -20.63 1.62 -10.73
N LYS A 220 -21.94 1.32 -10.94
CA LYS A 220 -22.95 1.41 -9.88
C LYS A 220 -22.57 0.59 -8.64
N GLY A 221 -22.59 1.23 -7.51
CA GLY A 221 -22.19 0.66 -6.22
C GLY A 221 -20.76 1.04 -5.78
N VAL A 222 -19.97 1.63 -6.66
CA VAL A 222 -18.65 2.19 -6.36
C VAL A 222 -18.79 3.67 -6.05
N GLY A 223 -18.33 4.08 -4.88
CA GLY A 223 -18.38 5.47 -4.44
C GLY A 223 -17.01 6.17 -4.49
N PRO A 224 -16.99 7.49 -4.22
CA PRO A 224 -15.75 8.30 -4.28
C PRO A 224 -14.57 7.71 -3.50
N ILE A 225 -14.81 7.22 -2.30
CA ILE A 225 -13.73 6.72 -1.43
C ILE A 225 -13.09 5.44 -1.97
N THR A 226 -13.88 4.57 -2.59
CA THR A 226 -13.35 3.36 -3.23
C THR A 226 -12.50 3.72 -4.45
N SER A 227 -12.96 4.67 -5.26
CA SER A 227 -12.25 5.17 -6.44
C SER A 227 -10.93 5.84 -6.05
N ILE A 228 -10.96 6.76 -5.08
CA ILE A 228 -9.76 7.43 -4.54
C ILE A 228 -8.77 6.41 -3.94
N MET A 229 -9.27 5.43 -3.21
CA MET A 229 -8.45 4.36 -2.66
C MET A 229 -7.67 3.61 -3.76
N LEU A 230 -8.34 3.23 -4.84
CA LEU A 230 -7.68 2.53 -5.95
C LEU A 230 -6.62 3.43 -6.60
N ILE A 231 -6.93 4.69 -6.90
CA ILE A 231 -5.98 5.66 -7.46
C ILE A 231 -4.74 5.79 -6.57
N VAL A 232 -4.93 6.00 -5.26
CA VAL A 232 -3.85 6.20 -4.29
C VAL A 232 -2.94 4.98 -4.15
N TYR A 233 -3.51 3.77 -4.07
CA TYR A 233 -2.74 2.56 -3.79
C TYR A 233 -2.11 1.94 -5.03
N THR A 234 -2.57 2.31 -6.19
CA THR A 234 -2.02 1.84 -7.47
C THR A 234 -1.16 2.89 -8.17
N ASP A 235 -0.94 4.04 -7.53
CA ASP A 235 -0.29 5.19 -8.18
C ASP A 235 -0.93 5.49 -9.54
N ASN A 236 -2.22 5.73 -9.53
CA ASN A 236 -3.05 5.91 -10.72
C ASN A 236 -2.96 4.75 -11.72
N PHE A 237 -2.99 3.51 -11.22
CA PHE A 237 -2.93 2.23 -11.95
C PHE A 237 -1.58 1.92 -12.63
N LYS A 238 -0.51 2.67 -12.36
CA LYS A 238 0.83 2.43 -12.91
C LYS A 238 1.39 1.08 -12.47
N GLY A 239 1.58 0.17 -13.42
CA GLY A 239 2.17 -1.16 -13.15
C GLY A 239 1.33 -2.10 -12.29
N TRP A 240 0.07 -1.77 -12.01
CA TRP A 240 -0.88 -2.60 -11.28
C TRP A 240 -1.86 -3.32 -12.21
N ASN A 241 -2.36 -4.46 -11.73
CA ASN A 241 -3.48 -5.16 -12.34
C ASN A 241 -4.44 -5.69 -11.24
N ALA A 242 -5.63 -6.12 -11.65
CA ALA A 242 -6.65 -6.60 -10.72
C ALA A 242 -6.17 -7.77 -9.85
N LYS A 243 -5.34 -8.69 -10.38
CA LYS A 243 -4.81 -9.84 -9.64
C LYS A 243 -3.85 -9.41 -8.53
N LYS A 244 -2.91 -8.50 -8.83
CA LYS A 244 -2.01 -7.92 -7.81
C LYS A 244 -2.79 -7.21 -6.71
N MET A 245 -3.80 -6.41 -7.08
CA MET A 245 -4.64 -5.70 -6.11
C MET A 245 -5.49 -6.65 -5.28
N ALA A 246 -6.07 -7.69 -5.87
CA ALA A 246 -6.84 -8.71 -5.16
C ALA A 246 -5.97 -9.46 -4.13
N SER A 247 -4.73 -9.79 -4.49
CA SER A 247 -3.75 -10.39 -3.58
C SER A 247 -3.39 -9.44 -2.44
N TYR A 248 -3.07 -8.18 -2.76
CA TYR A 248 -2.70 -7.15 -1.78
C TYR A 248 -3.81 -6.85 -0.77
N CYS A 249 -5.08 -6.87 -1.21
CA CYS A 249 -6.24 -6.69 -0.34
C CYS A 249 -6.68 -7.98 0.38
N GLY A 250 -6.07 -9.13 0.09
CA GLY A 250 -6.49 -10.41 0.65
C GLY A 250 -7.88 -10.86 0.18
N ILE A 251 -8.19 -10.59 -1.08
CA ILE A 251 -9.41 -11.04 -1.76
C ILE A 251 -9.15 -12.30 -2.56
N ALA A 252 -7.97 -12.41 -3.20
CA ALA A 252 -7.58 -13.59 -3.94
C ALA A 252 -7.36 -14.78 -3.00
N PRO A 253 -7.99 -15.95 -3.27
CA PRO A 253 -7.71 -17.15 -2.52
C PRO A 253 -6.36 -17.74 -2.96
N PHE A 254 -5.52 -18.11 -1.98
CA PHE A 254 -4.32 -18.90 -2.23
C PHE A 254 -4.57 -20.36 -1.84
N TYR A 255 -4.22 -21.26 -2.73
CA TYR A 255 -4.25 -22.68 -2.47
C TYR A 255 -2.87 -23.11 -2.00
N GLU A 256 -2.80 -23.71 -0.83
CA GLU A 256 -1.60 -24.38 -0.37
C GLU A 256 -1.81 -25.89 -0.61
N SER A 257 -1.14 -26.45 -1.62
CA SER A 257 -1.08 -27.88 -1.86
C SER A 257 0.36 -28.35 -1.76
N SER A 258 0.61 -29.34 -0.96
CA SER A 258 1.91 -30.02 -0.86
C SER A 258 1.72 -31.51 -1.20
N GLY A 259 2.19 -31.93 -2.37
CA GLY A 259 2.02 -33.29 -2.85
C GLY A 259 0.56 -33.68 -3.11
N SER A 260 0.30 -34.97 -3.22
CA SER A 260 -1.06 -35.52 -3.48
C SER A 260 -1.93 -35.65 -2.20
N SER A 261 -1.37 -35.45 -1.01
CA SER A 261 -2.03 -35.78 0.27
C SER A 261 -2.44 -34.59 1.14
N VAL A 262 -1.98 -33.38 0.84
CA VAL A 262 -2.28 -32.18 1.67
C VAL A 262 -3.01 -31.13 0.86
N PHE A 263 -4.34 -31.08 1.05
CA PHE A 263 -5.18 -29.99 0.52
C PHE A 263 -5.66 -29.11 1.66
N HIS A 264 -5.07 -27.92 1.81
CA HIS A 264 -5.64 -26.89 2.68
C HIS A 264 -6.74 -26.13 1.96
N LYS A 265 -7.85 -25.86 2.67
CA LYS A 265 -8.89 -24.95 2.15
C LYS A 265 -8.25 -23.63 1.75
N ALA A 266 -8.60 -23.14 0.56
CA ALA A 266 -8.14 -21.85 0.06
C ALA A 266 -8.26 -20.75 1.12
N ASN A 267 -7.15 -20.11 1.46
CA ASN A 267 -7.06 -19.05 2.45
C ASN A 267 -6.58 -17.75 1.78
N THR A 268 -7.03 -16.61 2.27
CA THR A 268 -6.63 -15.30 1.75
C THR A 268 -5.27 -14.81 2.28
N GLY A 269 -4.58 -15.64 3.07
CA GLY A 269 -3.26 -15.35 3.66
C GLY A 269 -3.31 -14.30 4.80
N GLY A 270 -2.32 -14.36 5.70
CA GLY A 270 -2.22 -13.43 6.85
C GLY A 270 -1.70 -12.02 6.49
N TYR A 271 -1.10 -11.85 5.32
CA TYR A 271 -0.40 -10.63 4.89
C TYR A 271 -1.24 -9.79 3.93
N SER A 272 -2.42 -9.37 4.39
CA SER A 272 -3.32 -8.58 3.55
C SER A 272 -3.65 -7.23 4.17
N ASN A 273 -3.89 -6.23 3.33
CA ASN A 273 -4.35 -4.93 3.79
C ASN A 273 -5.85 -4.97 4.15
N ARG A 274 -6.14 -5.32 5.41
CA ARG A 274 -7.52 -5.48 5.92
C ARG A 274 -8.37 -4.22 5.79
N ARG A 275 -7.73 -3.02 5.85
CA ARG A 275 -8.47 -1.74 5.71
C ARG A 275 -9.01 -1.59 4.29
N LEU A 276 -8.18 -1.86 3.28
CA LEU A 276 -8.61 -1.81 1.88
C LEU A 276 -9.66 -2.87 1.58
N LYS A 277 -9.48 -4.09 2.11
CA LYS A 277 -10.52 -5.13 2.02
C LYS A 277 -11.85 -4.64 2.58
N GLY A 278 -11.84 -3.92 3.69
CA GLY A 278 -13.06 -3.33 4.29
C GLY A 278 -13.76 -2.35 3.35
N ILE A 279 -13.03 -1.43 2.72
CA ILE A 279 -13.58 -0.46 1.76
C ILE A 279 -14.17 -1.18 0.53
N LEU A 280 -13.43 -2.13 -0.05
CA LEU A 280 -13.91 -2.93 -1.18
C LEU A 280 -15.14 -3.77 -0.81
N THR A 281 -15.18 -4.31 0.40
CA THR A 281 -16.32 -5.08 0.90
C THR A 281 -17.59 -4.21 1.01
N GLN A 282 -17.45 -2.95 1.41
CA GLN A 282 -18.59 -2.02 1.40
C GLN A 282 -19.03 -1.69 -0.02
N ALA A 283 -18.09 -1.45 -0.95
CA ALA A 283 -18.40 -1.25 -2.36
C ALA A 283 -19.11 -2.48 -2.97
N ALA A 284 -18.65 -3.70 -2.67
CA ALA A 284 -19.30 -4.92 -3.13
C ALA A 284 -20.73 -5.10 -2.58
N ARG A 285 -20.96 -4.78 -1.30
CA ARG A 285 -22.32 -4.79 -0.73
C ARG A 285 -23.24 -3.80 -1.44
N SER A 286 -22.75 -2.57 -1.69
CA SER A 286 -23.46 -1.57 -2.44
C SER A 286 -23.72 -2.04 -3.89
N ALA A 287 -22.73 -2.64 -4.53
CA ALA A 287 -22.86 -3.15 -5.89
C ALA A 287 -23.86 -4.32 -5.99
N ILE A 288 -23.92 -5.23 -5.03
CA ILE A 288 -24.94 -6.28 -4.96
C ILE A 288 -26.37 -5.66 -4.96
N THR A 289 -26.52 -4.50 -4.34
CA THR A 289 -27.83 -3.81 -4.25
C THR A 289 -28.15 -3.03 -5.53
N HIS A 290 -27.18 -2.32 -6.09
CA HIS A 290 -27.41 -1.30 -7.11
C HIS A 290 -26.91 -1.65 -8.51
N ASN A 291 -26.08 -2.70 -8.66
CA ASN A 291 -25.56 -3.15 -9.96
C ASN A 291 -26.25 -4.45 -10.38
N PRO A 292 -27.09 -4.46 -11.41
CA PRO A 292 -27.86 -5.62 -11.85
C PRO A 292 -26.99 -6.83 -12.17
N THR A 293 -25.85 -6.64 -12.86
CA THR A 293 -24.94 -7.73 -13.24
C THR A 293 -24.34 -8.42 -12.00
N LEU A 294 -23.86 -7.64 -11.02
CA LEU A 294 -23.30 -8.18 -9.78
C LEU A 294 -24.38 -8.75 -8.86
N ARG A 295 -25.60 -8.20 -8.90
CA ARG A 295 -26.76 -8.76 -8.20
C ARG A 295 -27.13 -10.14 -8.75
N GLN A 296 -27.20 -10.30 -10.06
CA GLN A 296 -27.48 -11.60 -10.70
C GLN A 296 -26.40 -12.62 -10.34
N TYR A 297 -25.13 -12.22 -10.38
CA TYR A 297 -24.03 -13.08 -9.95
C TYR A 297 -24.18 -13.52 -8.48
N TYR A 298 -24.50 -12.60 -7.59
CA TYR A 298 -24.75 -12.88 -6.17
C TYR A 298 -25.90 -13.89 -6.00
N LEU A 299 -27.04 -13.67 -6.65
CA LEU A 299 -28.21 -14.53 -6.54
C LEU A 299 -27.94 -15.94 -7.06
N ARG A 300 -27.22 -16.08 -8.18
CA ARG A 300 -26.77 -17.37 -8.72
C ARG A 300 -25.89 -18.14 -7.73
N MET A 301 -24.91 -17.49 -7.12
CA MET A 301 -24.04 -18.11 -6.11
C MET A 301 -24.82 -18.51 -4.85
N LYS A 302 -25.78 -17.70 -4.44
CA LYS A 302 -26.67 -17.99 -3.31
C LYS A 302 -27.54 -19.21 -3.59
N ALA A 303 -28.12 -19.32 -4.78
CA ALA A 303 -28.90 -20.50 -5.21
C ALA A 303 -28.06 -21.78 -5.22
N GLN A 304 -26.74 -21.70 -5.45
CA GLN A 304 -25.81 -22.83 -5.35
C GLN A 304 -25.44 -23.19 -3.90
N GLY A 305 -26.05 -22.57 -2.89
CA GLY A 305 -25.78 -22.86 -1.48
C GLY A 305 -24.44 -22.34 -0.96
N LYS A 306 -23.75 -21.43 -1.64
CA LYS A 306 -22.46 -20.87 -1.19
C LYS A 306 -22.64 -20.01 0.04
N PRO A 307 -21.74 -20.06 1.05
CA PRO A 307 -21.79 -19.19 2.22
C PRO A 307 -21.66 -17.72 1.85
N TYR A 308 -22.39 -16.83 2.54
CA TYR A 308 -22.43 -15.39 2.27
C TYR A 308 -21.03 -14.75 2.18
N GLY A 309 -20.11 -15.06 3.11
CA GLY A 309 -18.75 -14.52 3.11
C GLY A 309 -17.95 -14.90 1.87
N VAL A 310 -18.14 -16.12 1.36
CA VAL A 310 -17.51 -16.59 0.11
C VAL A 310 -18.07 -15.85 -1.09
N ILE A 311 -19.41 -15.71 -1.15
CA ILE A 311 -20.06 -14.98 -2.25
C ILE A 311 -19.60 -13.53 -2.27
N LEU A 312 -19.59 -12.87 -1.12
CA LEU A 312 -19.16 -11.47 -0.99
C LEU A 312 -17.70 -11.27 -1.41
N ASN A 313 -16.80 -12.21 -1.05
CA ASN A 313 -15.42 -12.16 -1.49
C ASN A 313 -15.27 -12.37 -3.01
N ASN A 314 -16.08 -13.25 -3.59
CA ASN A 314 -16.11 -13.44 -5.05
C ASN A 314 -16.65 -12.21 -5.78
N VAL A 315 -17.69 -11.54 -5.24
CA VAL A 315 -18.18 -10.26 -5.78
C VAL A 315 -17.10 -9.19 -5.70
N ASN A 316 -16.37 -9.10 -4.59
CA ASN A 316 -15.22 -8.19 -4.45
C ASN A 316 -14.18 -8.41 -5.56
N ASN A 317 -13.82 -9.66 -5.82
CA ASN A 317 -12.84 -9.99 -6.85
C ASN A 317 -13.36 -9.62 -8.24
N LYS A 318 -14.62 -9.97 -8.55
CA LYS A 318 -15.25 -9.61 -9.84
C LYS A 318 -15.36 -8.10 -10.01
N LEU A 319 -15.73 -7.36 -8.95
CA LEU A 319 -15.76 -5.90 -8.95
C LEU A 319 -14.39 -5.29 -9.24
N LEU A 320 -13.32 -5.78 -8.59
CA LEU A 320 -11.95 -5.32 -8.88
C LEU A 320 -11.59 -5.51 -10.35
N HIS A 321 -11.86 -6.69 -10.92
CA HIS A 321 -11.58 -6.96 -12.33
C HIS A 321 -12.34 -6.00 -13.26
N ILE A 322 -13.60 -5.70 -12.96
CA ILE A 322 -14.38 -4.71 -13.71
C ILE A 322 -13.71 -3.34 -13.63
N LEU A 323 -13.40 -2.84 -12.43
CA LEU A 323 -12.82 -1.52 -12.22
C LEU A 323 -11.47 -1.33 -12.92
N PHE A 324 -10.59 -2.34 -12.85
CA PHE A 324 -9.33 -2.32 -13.59
C PHE A 324 -9.52 -2.39 -15.11
N SER A 325 -10.54 -3.10 -15.59
CA SER A 325 -10.88 -3.15 -17.01
C SER A 325 -11.39 -1.81 -17.53
N LEU A 326 -12.21 -1.08 -16.77
CA LEU A 326 -12.70 0.26 -17.15
C LEU A 326 -11.54 1.24 -17.36
N VAL A 327 -10.59 1.28 -16.43
CA VAL A 327 -9.41 2.14 -16.55
C VAL A 327 -8.49 1.69 -17.70
N LEU A 328 -8.26 0.38 -17.86
CA LEU A 328 -7.40 -0.15 -18.92
C LEU A 328 -7.93 0.15 -20.33
N HIS A 329 -9.24 0.11 -20.49
CA HIS A 329 -9.90 0.33 -21.79
C HIS A 329 -10.44 1.74 -21.96
N ASP A 330 -10.15 2.65 -21.02
CA ASP A 330 -10.57 4.07 -21.04
C ASP A 330 -12.07 4.22 -21.33
N CYS A 331 -12.91 3.49 -20.59
CA CYS A 331 -14.36 3.46 -20.84
C CYS A 331 -15.19 3.43 -19.55
N ASP A 332 -16.42 3.95 -19.65
CA ASP A 332 -17.39 3.91 -18.57
C ASP A 332 -18.09 2.55 -18.46
N PHE A 333 -18.64 2.28 -17.29
CA PHE A 333 -19.38 1.04 -17.03
C PHE A 333 -20.74 1.04 -17.75
N GLU A 334 -20.93 0.06 -18.65
CA GLU A 334 -22.20 -0.20 -19.33
C GLU A 334 -22.87 -1.45 -18.77
N LEU A 335 -24.20 -1.36 -18.52
CA LEU A 335 -24.98 -2.47 -17.94
C LEU A 335 -25.11 -3.69 -18.85
N ASP A 336 -25.13 -3.49 -20.17
CA ASP A 336 -25.43 -4.52 -21.18
C ASP A 336 -24.24 -4.87 -22.08
N HIS A 337 -23.03 -4.76 -21.56
CA HIS A 337 -21.83 -5.03 -22.34
C HIS A 337 -21.77 -6.47 -22.92
N GLU A 338 -22.32 -7.48 -22.21
CA GLU A 338 -22.39 -8.85 -22.70
C GLU A 338 -23.42 -9.01 -23.84
N ALA A 339 -24.58 -8.31 -23.74
CA ALA A 339 -25.60 -8.31 -24.79
C ALA A 339 -25.10 -7.56 -26.05
N LYS A 340 -24.40 -6.45 -25.89
CA LYS A 340 -23.78 -5.72 -27.02
C LYS A 340 -22.69 -6.54 -27.72
N ARG A 341 -21.87 -7.26 -26.94
CA ARG A 341 -20.81 -8.11 -27.49
C ARG A 341 -21.38 -9.32 -28.28
N ALA A 342 -22.51 -9.86 -27.85
CA ALA A 342 -23.23 -10.92 -28.55
C ALA A 342 -23.93 -10.45 -29.84
N LEU A 343 -24.24 -9.13 -29.95
CA LEU A 343 -24.81 -8.53 -31.16
C LEU A 343 -23.75 -8.10 -32.19
N LEU A 344 -22.47 -7.99 -31.76
CA LEU A 344 -21.34 -7.59 -32.62
C LEU A 344 -20.46 -8.78 -33.03
N ALA A 345 -20.72 -9.99 -32.53
CA ALA A 345 -20.08 -11.24 -32.88
C ALA A 345 -20.95 -12.08 -33.82
#